data_54c6928545e87dbacc7aaf2acac5521f
#
_entry.id   54c6928545e87dbacc7aaf2acac5521f
#
_cell.length_a   1.000
_cell.length_b   1.000
_cell.length_c   1.000
_cell.angle_alpha   90.00
_cell.angle_beta   90.00
_cell.angle_gamma   90.00
#
_symmetry.space_group_name_H-M   'P 1'
#
loop_
_entity.id
_entity.type
_entity.pdbx_description
1 polymer ?
#
loop_
_entity_poly.entity_id
_entity_poly.type
_entity_poly.pdbx_seq_one_letter_code
_entity_poly.pdbx_strand_id
1 'polypeptide(L)'
;MSNSELKDKLVSINRITKVVKGGRRFGFAALVVVGNQSGSIGVGQGKAKLVPDAIKKATETAKRNIIKISLKNGRTLHHDLLSKSGAGKVLLRTAPSGTGIIAAGAIRAMCEVLGIQDIVAKSLGSSNSYNIINACLEALKKQSSPKLVSENRGKKISEIIKKKTSSLNI
;
A
#
# COMPACT_ATOMS: atom_id res chain seq x y z
N MET A 1 11.66 -22.15 -1.32
CA MET A 1 11.01 -20.80 -1.24
C MET A 1 12.12 -19.79 -1.38
N SER A 2 12.21 -19.12 -2.52
CA SER A 2 13.26 -18.14 -2.81
C SER A 2 13.20 -17.03 -1.77
N ASN A 3 14.30 -16.80 -1.06
CA ASN A 3 14.54 -15.63 -0.22
C ASN A 3 14.56 -14.38 -1.14
N SER A 4 13.39 -13.92 -1.56
CA SER A 4 13.27 -12.62 -2.20
C SER A 4 13.64 -11.60 -1.13
N GLU A 5 14.72 -10.86 -1.35
CA GLU A 5 15.18 -9.83 -0.44
C GLU A 5 14.03 -8.87 -0.15
N LEU A 6 13.60 -8.84 1.10
CA LEU A 6 12.55 -7.91 1.54
C LEU A 6 13.18 -6.53 1.70
N LYS A 7 12.71 -5.58 0.91
CA LYS A 7 13.06 -4.16 1.07
C LYS A 7 12.12 -3.51 2.07
N ASP A 8 12.67 -2.77 3.00
CA ASP A 8 11.91 -1.97 3.95
C ASP A 8 12.06 -0.48 3.63
N LYS A 9 10.99 0.27 3.88
CA LYS A 9 10.97 1.72 3.73
C LYS A 9 10.26 2.36 4.91
N LEU A 10 10.98 3.27 5.56
CA LEU A 10 10.41 4.08 6.63
C LEU A 10 9.50 5.15 6.02
N VAL A 11 8.27 5.21 6.49
CA VAL A 11 7.27 6.17 6.01
C VAL A 11 7.22 7.41 6.89
N SER A 12 7.13 7.22 8.21
CA SER A 12 7.10 8.33 9.17
C SER A 12 7.60 7.91 10.54
N ILE A 13 8.19 8.87 11.23
CA ILE A 13 8.56 8.76 12.65
C ILE A 13 7.91 9.92 13.38
N ASN A 14 7.15 9.63 14.43
CA ASN A 14 6.51 10.63 15.26
C ASN A 14 6.98 10.50 16.71
N ARG A 15 7.37 11.63 17.33
CA ARG A 15 7.63 11.68 18.76
C ARG A 15 6.29 11.64 19.50
N ILE A 16 6.15 10.70 20.41
CA ILE A 16 4.97 10.51 21.24
C ILE A 16 5.28 10.79 22.70
N THR A 17 4.29 11.21 23.47
CA THR A 17 4.46 11.53 24.87
C THR A 17 3.35 10.85 25.68
N LYS A 18 3.74 10.19 26.76
CA LYS A 18 2.81 9.69 27.78
C LYS A 18 2.93 10.55 29.03
N VAL A 19 1.84 11.16 29.47
CA VAL A 19 1.76 11.93 30.71
C VAL A 19 1.58 10.95 31.87
N VAL A 20 2.40 11.09 32.90
CA VAL A 20 2.37 10.31 34.14
C VAL A 20 2.36 11.26 35.36
N LYS A 21 2.10 10.76 36.57
CA LYS A 21 2.06 11.58 37.82
C LYS A 21 3.32 12.43 38.02
N GLY A 22 4.50 11.93 37.61
CA GLY A 22 5.79 12.64 37.76
C GLY A 22 6.24 13.43 36.51
N GLY A 23 5.35 13.67 35.51
CA GLY A 23 5.70 14.46 34.34
C GLY A 23 5.43 13.74 33.02
N ARG A 24 6.29 13.94 32.00
CA ARG A 24 6.10 13.43 30.64
C ARG A 24 7.17 12.40 30.29
N ARG A 25 6.73 11.23 29.82
CA ARG A 25 7.65 10.21 29.27
C ARG A 25 7.58 10.24 27.75
N PHE A 26 8.71 10.49 27.11
CA PHE A 26 8.85 10.55 25.68
C PHE A 26 9.12 9.16 25.08
N GLY A 27 8.68 8.98 23.84
CA GLY A 27 8.95 7.83 23.00
C GLY A 27 8.78 8.18 21.53
N PHE A 28 8.96 7.18 20.67
CA PHE A 28 8.85 7.32 19.22
C PHE A 28 7.93 6.25 18.67
N ALA A 29 7.12 6.63 17.68
CA ALA A 29 6.31 5.72 16.87
C ALA A 29 6.84 5.75 15.45
N ALA A 30 7.27 4.59 14.92
CA ALA A 30 7.70 4.41 13.55
C ALA A 30 6.63 3.66 12.76
N LEU A 31 6.43 4.07 11.50
CA LEU A 31 5.59 3.40 10.52
C LEU A 31 6.46 2.94 9.36
N VAL A 32 6.50 1.63 9.13
CA VAL A 32 7.37 0.99 8.14
C VAL A 32 6.54 0.14 7.19
N VAL A 33 6.92 0.13 5.93
CA VAL A 33 6.39 -0.75 4.90
C VAL A 33 7.49 -1.67 4.41
N VAL A 34 7.18 -2.96 4.27
CA VAL A 34 8.12 -4.00 3.82
C VAL A 34 7.52 -4.70 2.61
N GLY A 35 8.32 -5.03 1.61
CA GLY A 35 7.86 -5.82 0.45
C GLY A 35 9.02 -6.36 -0.39
N ASN A 36 8.67 -7.18 -1.37
CA ASN A 36 9.62 -7.91 -2.20
C ASN A 36 9.72 -7.37 -3.63
N GLN A 37 9.14 -6.23 -3.92
CA GLN A 37 9.07 -5.64 -5.27
C GLN A 37 8.43 -6.57 -6.33
N SER A 38 7.72 -7.60 -5.90
CA SER A 38 7.07 -8.61 -6.77
C SER A 38 5.61 -8.84 -6.37
N GLY A 39 4.96 -7.81 -5.79
CA GLY A 39 3.56 -7.85 -5.43
C GLY A 39 3.27 -8.29 -3.99
N SER A 40 4.28 -8.47 -3.12
CA SER A 40 4.06 -8.72 -1.70
C SER A 40 4.38 -7.48 -0.87
N ILE A 41 3.50 -7.12 0.05
CA ILE A 41 3.62 -5.94 0.89
C ILE A 41 3.12 -6.20 2.31
N GLY A 42 3.83 -5.69 3.28
CA GLY A 42 3.43 -5.69 4.68
C GLY A 42 3.55 -4.30 5.29
N VAL A 43 2.68 -3.96 6.20
CA VAL A 43 2.68 -2.70 6.94
C VAL A 43 2.82 -2.99 8.41
N GLY A 44 3.70 -2.26 9.08
CA GLY A 44 3.93 -2.41 10.51
C GLY A 44 4.14 -1.08 11.23
N GLN A 45 3.66 -1.02 12.45
CA GLN A 45 3.87 0.08 13.38
C GLN A 45 4.62 -0.43 14.61
N GLY A 46 5.64 0.32 15.04
CA GLY A 46 6.40 0.04 16.25
C GLY A 46 6.50 1.27 17.13
N LYS A 47 6.46 1.08 18.45
CA LYS A 47 6.68 2.13 19.45
C LYS A 47 7.80 1.72 20.40
N ALA A 48 8.75 2.62 20.66
CA ALA A 48 9.85 2.40 21.61
C ALA A 48 10.35 3.72 22.21
N LYS A 49 11.26 3.64 23.17
CA LYS A 49 11.92 4.82 23.75
C LYS A 49 12.95 5.41 22.80
N LEU A 50 13.63 4.55 22.03
CA LEU A 50 14.64 4.93 21.03
C LEU A 50 14.09 4.73 19.62
N VAL A 51 14.54 5.57 18.68
CA VAL A 51 14.11 5.50 17.27
C VAL A 51 14.49 4.16 16.61
N PRO A 52 15.74 3.66 16.71
CA PRO A 52 16.09 2.39 16.06
C PRO A 52 15.28 1.20 16.58
N ASP A 53 14.96 1.16 17.86
CA ASP A 53 14.11 0.10 18.44
C ASP A 53 12.67 0.19 17.92
N ALA A 54 12.15 1.41 17.74
CA ALA A 54 10.84 1.61 17.17
C ALA A 54 10.77 1.11 15.72
N ILE A 55 11.78 1.41 14.91
CA ILE A 55 11.92 0.93 13.53
C ILE A 55 12.00 -0.59 13.50
N LYS A 56 12.89 -1.21 14.30
CA LYS A 56 13.05 -2.66 14.36
C LYS A 56 11.73 -3.37 14.67
N LYS A 57 11.00 -2.91 15.69
CA LYS A 57 9.67 -3.44 16.04
C LYS A 57 8.65 -3.26 14.91
N ALA A 58 8.66 -2.10 14.24
CA ALA A 58 7.77 -1.85 13.11
C ALA A 58 8.08 -2.79 11.94
N THR A 59 9.34 -3.01 11.60
CA THR A 59 9.77 -3.92 10.53
C THR A 59 9.38 -5.38 10.84
N GLU A 60 9.56 -5.83 12.07
CA GLU A 60 9.12 -7.17 12.49
C GLU A 60 7.60 -7.34 12.38
N THR A 61 6.84 -6.33 12.81
CA THR A 61 5.36 -6.33 12.66
C THR A 61 4.95 -6.34 11.19
N ALA A 62 5.63 -5.56 10.34
CA ALA A 62 5.37 -5.52 8.91
C ALA A 62 5.64 -6.87 8.23
N LYS A 63 6.73 -7.55 8.60
CA LYS A 63 7.08 -8.89 8.08
C LYS A 63 6.04 -9.96 8.43
N ARG A 64 5.38 -9.85 9.59
CA ARG A 64 4.29 -10.77 9.99
C ARG A 64 3.00 -10.54 9.20
N ASN A 65 2.76 -9.31 8.74
CA ASN A 65 1.52 -8.89 8.08
C ASN A 65 1.67 -8.77 6.56
N ILE A 66 2.50 -9.62 5.95
CA ILE A 66 2.69 -9.59 4.49
C ILE A 66 1.46 -10.16 3.79
N ILE A 67 0.96 -9.40 2.81
CA ILE A 67 -0.11 -9.80 1.90
C ILE A 67 0.39 -9.80 0.46
N LYS A 68 -0.20 -10.65 -0.39
CA LYS A 68 0.12 -10.72 -1.81
C LYS A 68 -0.94 -9.96 -2.62
N ILE A 69 -0.49 -9.09 -3.51
CA ILE A 69 -1.30 -8.26 -4.40
C ILE A 69 -1.01 -8.67 -5.84
N SER A 70 -2.06 -8.86 -6.64
CA SER A 70 -1.90 -9.16 -8.07
C SER A 70 -1.65 -7.86 -8.84
N LEU A 71 -0.53 -7.76 -9.55
CA LEU A 71 -0.19 -6.62 -10.39
C LEU A 71 -0.40 -6.97 -11.88
N LYS A 72 -0.84 -6.00 -12.67
CA LYS A 72 -0.92 -6.12 -14.12
C LYS A 72 0.49 -5.99 -14.71
N ASN A 73 0.96 -7.06 -15.36
CA ASN A 73 2.31 -7.16 -15.95
C ASN A 73 3.45 -6.85 -14.95
N GLY A 74 3.23 -7.04 -13.65
CA GLY A 74 4.20 -6.69 -12.61
C GLY A 74 4.47 -5.18 -12.45
N ARG A 75 3.75 -4.30 -13.15
CA ARG A 75 4.07 -2.85 -13.25
C ARG A 75 3.02 -1.92 -12.68
N THR A 76 1.73 -2.23 -12.88
CA THR A 76 0.62 -1.32 -12.52
C THR A 76 -0.57 -2.10 -11.97
N LEU A 77 -1.65 -1.40 -11.63
CA LEU A 77 -2.90 -1.99 -11.16
C LEU A 77 -3.74 -2.51 -12.31
N HIS A 78 -4.69 -3.41 -12.03
CA HIS A 78 -5.65 -3.92 -13.03
C HIS A 78 -6.76 -2.92 -13.36
N HIS A 79 -7.16 -2.11 -12.39
CA HIS A 79 -8.21 -1.08 -12.53
C HIS A 79 -8.04 0.02 -11.49
N ASP A 80 -8.74 1.13 -11.69
CA ASP A 80 -8.76 2.25 -10.75
C ASP A 80 -9.45 1.83 -9.44
N LEU A 81 -8.94 2.32 -8.33
CA LEU A 81 -9.38 1.97 -6.99
C LEU A 81 -9.61 3.22 -6.16
N LEU A 82 -10.74 3.27 -5.49
CA LEU A 82 -11.06 4.26 -4.48
C LEU A 82 -11.35 3.54 -3.16
N SER A 83 -10.65 3.88 -2.10
CA SER A 83 -10.89 3.28 -0.79
C SER A 83 -10.79 4.30 0.33
N LYS A 84 -11.46 3.99 1.43
CA LYS A 84 -11.48 4.79 2.65
C LYS A 84 -11.16 3.88 3.84
N SER A 85 -10.30 4.36 4.73
CA SER A 85 -10.02 3.72 6.01
C SER A 85 -9.95 4.80 7.09
N GLY A 86 -10.91 4.77 8.01
CA GLY A 86 -11.09 5.87 8.95
C GLY A 86 -11.31 7.21 8.23
N ALA A 87 -10.53 8.24 8.56
CA ALA A 87 -10.54 9.54 7.89
C ALA A 87 -9.68 9.60 6.61
N GLY A 88 -8.87 8.56 6.33
CA GLY A 88 -8.07 8.48 5.11
C GLY A 88 -8.92 8.05 3.92
N LYS A 89 -8.80 8.75 2.79
CA LYS A 89 -9.42 8.41 1.49
C LYS A 89 -8.36 8.50 0.42
N VAL A 90 -8.19 7.43 -0.37
CA VAL A 90 -7.12 7.32 -1.37
C VAL A 90 -7.74 6.89 -2.70
N LEU A 91 -7.37 7.61 -3.76
CA LEU A 91 -7.64 7.26 -5.15
C LEU A 91 -6.35 6.74 -5.78
N LEU A 92 -6.40 5.53 -6.34
CA LEU A 92 -5.32 4.91 -7.10
C LEU A 92 -5.81 4.72 -8.53
N ARG A 93 -5.08 5.25 -9.51
CA ARG A 93 -5.40 5.11 -10.94
C ARG A 93 -4.31 4.35 -11.67
N THR A 94 -4.72 3.50 -12.55
CA THR A 94 -3.79 2.81 -13.47
C THR A 94 -3.14 3.83 -14.41
N ALA A 95 -1.89 3.58 -14.76
CA ALA A 95 -1.14 4.45 -15.65
C ALA A 95 -0.46 3.63 -16.77
N PRO A 96 -0.28 4.20 -17.96
CA PRO A 96 0.51 3.59 -19.03
C PRO A 96 1.99 3.49 -18.62
N SER A 97 2.73 2.62 -19.31
CA SER A 97 4.17 2.47 -19.06
C SER A 97 4.91 3.77 -19.37
N GLY A 98 5.87 4.11 -18.49
CA GLY A 98 6.64 5.35 -18.59
C GLY A 98 6.10 6.53 -17.79
N THR A 99 4.91 6.42 -17.20
CA THR A 99 4.35 7.47 -16.33
C THR A 99 5.12 7.63 -15.02
N GLY A 100 5.68 6.53 -14.50
CA GLY A 100 6.33 6.51 -13.20
C GLY A 100 5.35 6.57 -12.02
N ILE A 101 5.87 6.76 -10.82
CA ILE A 101 5.06 6.83 -9.59
C ILE A 101 4.74 8.29 -9.27
N ILE A 102 3.49 8.70 -9.52
CA ILE A 102 2.96 10.01 -9.17
C ILE A 102 2.08 9.87 -7.93
N ALA A 103 2.66 10.02 -6.75
CA ALA A 103 1.98 9.79 -5.48
C ALA A 103 2.57 10.61 -4.33
N ALA A 104 1.74 10.88 -3.30
CA ALA A 104 2.21 11.44 -2.03
C ALA A 104 3.19 10.49 -1.32
N GLY A 105 4.09 11.04 -0.49
CA GLY A 105 5.22 10.31 0.09
C GLY A 105 4.88 8.96 0.72
N ALA A 106 3.81 8.88 1.53
CA ALA A 106 3.37 7.63 2.16
C ALA A 106 2.91 6.58 1.12
N ILE A 107 2.11 6.99 0.13
CA ILE A 107 1.62 6.10 -0.94
C ILE A 107 2.78 5.70 -1.85
N ARG A 108 3.66 6.66 -2.18
CA ARG A 108 4.86 6.42 -2.99
C ARG A 108 5.74 5.35 -2.37
N ALA A 109 6.00 5.44 -1.05
CA ALA A 109 6.78 4.43 -0.33
C ALA A 109 6.17 3.03 -0.46
N MET A 110 4.83 2.91 -0.37
CA MET A 110 4.14 1.63 -0.57
C MET A 110 4.30 1.09 -1.99
N CYS A 111 4.10 1.94 -3.01
CA CYS A 111 4.19 1.54 -4.41
C CYS A 111 5.60 1.06 -4.79
N GLU A 112 6.64 1.76 -4.33
CA GLU A 112 8.04 1.40 -4.59
C GLU A 112 8.42 0.04 -3.97
N VAL A 113 7.98 -0.21 -2.73
CA VAL A 113 8.25 -1.47 -2.03
C VAL A 113 7.43 -2.64 -2.59
N LEU A 114 6.22 -2.37 -3.09
CA LEU A 114 5.37 -3.36 -3.77
C LEU A 114 5.90 -3.75 -5.16
N GLY A 115 6.68 -2.87 -5.80
CA GLY A 115 7.22 -3.04 -7.15
C GLY A 115 6.36 -2.41 -8.24
N ILE A 116 5.42 -1.53 -7.91
CA ILE A 116 4.67 -0.77 -8.89
C ILE A 116 5.61 0.27 -9.53
N GLN A 117 5.60 0.32 -10.86
CA GLN A 117 6.42 1.26 -11.64
C GLN A 117 5.60 2.44 -12.17
N ASP A 118 4.33 2.20 -12.53
CA ASP A 118 3.47 3.19 -13.16
C ASP A 118 2.13 3.29 -12.43
N ILE A 119 1.90 4.42 -11.74
CA ILE A 119 0.67 4.69 -11.00
C ILE A 119 0.49 6.19 -10.77
N VAL A 120 -0.77 6.62 -10.79
CA VAL A 120 -1.17 7.95 -10.32
C VAL A 120 -2.04 7.80 -9.09
N ALA A 121 -1.64 8.40 -7.98
CA ALA A 121 -2.37 8.28 -6.73
C ALA A 121 -2.56 9.63 -6.04
N LYS A 122 -3.74 9.81 -5.44
CA LYS A 122 -4.11 11.02 -4.71
C LYS A 122 -4.72 10.68 -3.36
N SER A 123 -4.22 11.31 -2.30
CA SER A 123 -4.88 11.33 -1.00
C SER A 123 -5.93 12.44 -0.98
N LEU A 124 -7.18 12.08 -0.67
CA LEU A 124 -8.36 12.96 -0.69
C LEU A 124 -8.92 13.26 0.71
N GLY A 125 -8.40 12.59 1.73
CA GLY A 125 -8.87 12.72 3.11
C GLY A 125 -7.79 13.23 4.05
N SER A 126 -7.66 12.59 5.20
CA SER A 126 -6.68 12.93 6.24
C SER A 126 -5.24 12.91 5.72
N SER A 127 -4.42 13.84 6.19
CA SER A 127 -2.97 13.87 5.94
C SER A 127 -2.16 12.92 6.83
N ASN A 128 -2.79 12.24 7.80
CA ASN A 128 -2.13 11.29 8.68
C ASN A 128 -1.63 10.07 7.88
N SER A 129 -0.31 9.88 7.87
CA SER A 129 0.36 8.80 7.12
C SER A 129 -0.19 7.41 7.45
N TYR A 130 -0.58 7.15 8.70
CA TYR A 130 -1.17 5.89 9.13
C TYR A 130 -2.52 5.63 8.44
N ASN A 131 -3.40 6.62 8.43
CA ASN A 131 -4.71 6.50 7.76
C ASN A 131 -4.58 6.36 6.24
N ILE A 132 -3.64 7.10 5.64
CA ILE A 132 -3.34 7.02 4.20
C ILE A 132 -2.88 5.62 3.81
N ILE A 133 -1.93 5.06 4.57
CA ILE A 133 -1.38 3.71 4.31
C ILE A 133 -2.45 2.65 4.47
N ASN A 134 -3.27 2.71 5.52
CA ASN A 134 -4.36 1.76 5.70
C ASN A 134 -5.40 1.85 4.58
N ALA A 135 -5.78 3.07 4.18
CA ALA A 135 -6.69 3.27 3.05
C ALA A 135 -6.10 2.73 1.73
N CYS A 136 -4.80 2.93 1.51
CA CYS A 136 -4.09 2.39 0.35
C CYS A 136 -4.03 0.85 0.39
N LEU A 137 -3.73 0.26 1.54
CA LEU A 137 -3.71 -1.19 1.73
C LEU A 137 -5.08 -1.82 1.47
N GLU A 138 -6.16 -1.20 1.98
CA GLU A 138 -7.54 -1.63 1.71
C GLU A 138 -7.92 -1.49 0.23
N ALA A 139 -7.46 -0.44 -0.45
CA ALA A 139 -7.62 -0.30 -1.89
C ALA A 139 -6.96 -1.46 -2.64
N LEU A 140 -5.71 -1.76 -2.31
CA LEU A 140 -4.93 -2.82 -2.94
C LEU A 140 -5.53 -4.22 -2.69
N LYS A 141 -6.08 -4.49 -1.50
CA LYS A 141 -6.79 -5.74 -1.18
C LYS A 141 -8.06 -5.92 -2.00
N LYS A 142 -8.78 -4.83 -2.30
CA LYS A 142 -10.01 -4.85 -3.11
C LYS A 142 -9.75 -5.03 -4.61
N GLN A 143 -8.49 -5.04 -5.01
CA GLN A 143 -8.14 -5.22 -6.40
C GLN A 143 -8.53 -6.62 -6.89
N SER A 144 -9.22 -6.66 -8.03
CA SER A 144 -9.63 -7.89 -8.70
C SER A 144 -8.87 -8.07 -10.01
N SER A 145 -8.13 -9.17 -10.14
CA SER A 145 -7.53 -9.54 -11.41
C SER A 145 -8.58 -10.08 -12.38
N PRO A 146 -8.41 -9.92 -13.71
CA PRO A 146 -9.34 -10.49 -14.70
C PRO A 146 -9.50 -12.00 -14.56
N LYS A 147 -8.44 -12.70 -14.12
CA LYS A 147 -8.48 -14.14 -13.85
C LYS A 147 -9.44 -14.48 -12.70
N LEU A 148 -9.33 -13.79 -11.58
CA LEU A 148 -10.22 -13.97 -10.42
C LEU A 148 -11.69 -13.67 -10.79
N VAL A 149 -11.92 -12.60 -11.56
CA VAL A 149 -13.27 -12.27 -12.03
C VAL A 149 -13.82 -13.34 -12.98
N SER A 150 -12.97 -13.91 -13.84
CA SER A 150 -13.31 -15.02 -14.74
C SER A 150 -13.75 -16.26 -13.96
N GLU A 151 -12.97 -16.66 -12.97
CA GLU A 151 -13.28 -17.80 -12.09
C GLU A 151 -14.61 -17.60 -11.33
N ASN A 152 -14.80 -16.41 -10.74
CA ASN A 152 -16.03 -16.10 -9.98
C ASN A 152 -17.30 -16.00 -10.84
N ARG A 153 -17.16 -15.65 -12.13
CA ARG A 153 -18.30 -15.47 -13.05
C ARG A 153 -18.50 -16.65 -14.01
N GLY A 154 -17.60 -17.64 -14.01
CA GLY A 154 -17.62 -18.75 -14.96
C GLY A 154 -17.54 -18.33 -16.44
N LYS A 155 -16.91 -17.16 -16.74
CA LYS A 155 -16.80 -16.60 -18.10
C LYS A 155 -15.35 -16.55 -18.58
N LYS A 156 -15.14 -16.63 -19.90
CA LYS A 156 -13.81 -16.51 -20.48
C LYS A 156 -13.24 -15.10 -20.27
N ILE A 157 -11.94 -15.00 -20.02
CA ILE A 157 -11.23 -13.72 -19.79
C ILE A 157 -11.43 -12.75 -20.96
N SER A 158 -11.46 -13.26 -22.21
CA SER A 158 -11.69 -12.47 -23.43
C SER A 158 -13.05 -11.74 -23.45
N GLU A 159 -14.09 -12.33 -22.88
CA GLU A 159 -15.42 -11.72 -22.79
C GLU A 159 -15.45 -10.59 -21.74
N ILE A 160 -14.71 -10.74 -20.65
CA ILE A 160 -14.62 -9.74 -19.58
C ILE A 160 -13.86 -8.50 -20.05
N ILE A 161 -12.77 -8.68 -20.81
CA ILE A 161 -11.95 -7.58 -21.33
C ILE A 161 -12.68 -6.84 -22.47
N LYS A 162 -13.34 -7.53 -23.40
CA LYS A 162 -14.08 -6.91 -24.53
C LYS A 162 -15.20 -5.95 -24.09
N LYS A 163 -15.89 -6.24 -22.98
CA LYS A 163 -16.93 -5.34 -22.45
C LYS A 163 -16.40 -3.98 -21.97
N LYS A 164 -15.11 -3.87 -21.65
CA LYS A 164 -14.52 -2.62 -21.18
C LYS A 164 -14.14 -1.67 -22.32
N THR A 165 -13.91 -2.18 -23.52
CA THR A 165 -13.56 -1.39 -24.71
C THR A 165 -14.79 -0.77 -25.38
N SER A 166 -15.95 -1.39 -25.29
CA SER A 166 -17.19 -0.89 -25.89
C SER A 166 -17.87 0.23 -25.08
N SER A 167 -17.50 0.44 -23.82
CA SER A 167 -18.06 1.52 -22.98
C SER A 167 -17.19 2.80 -22.98
N LEU A 168 -16.12 2.83 -23.77
CA LEU A 168 -15.21 4.00 -23.90
C LEU A 168 -15.39 4.75 -25.23
N ASN A 169 -16.30 4.29 -26.09
CA ASN A 169 -16.66 4.95 -27.36
C ASN A 169 -18.03 5.63 -27.23
N ILE A 170 -18.14 6.63 -26.34
CA ILE A 170 -19.19 7.65 -26.35
C ILE A 170 -18.52 8.99 -26.11
#